data_7c741617da38dfe4873fcba1cfe8a160
#
_entry.id   7c741617da38dfe4873fcba1cfe8a160
#
_cell.length_a   1.000
_cell.length_b   1.000
_cell.length_c   1.000
_cell.angle_alpha   90.00
_cell.angle_beta   90.00
_cell.angle_gamma   90.00
#
_symmetry.space_group_name_H-M   'P 1'
#
loop_
_entity.id
_entity.type
_entity.pdbx_description
1 polymer ?
#
loop_
_entity_poly.entity_id
_entity_poly.type
_entity_poly.pdbx_seq_one_letter_code
_entity_poly.pdbx_strand_id
1 'polypeptide(L)'
;MQKIPAFILMLALCCFTGRGVILYAQDSPYDETIPDDDDEGGEESDFGRYIPDLYTKGDQTIAISLGAVFPTVFLNNGAVQPHNINPPVGGMLSFSYNFFLGSNIFLGGEVGFASAYTLGENALFIIPIGFRAGWQFVFRRFEFPLYAAIGIAPQRYLDLGYFGMYFKGGLSGYYRFHPKWSFGLIVDWTWYPQWPLKDGKRTPDKDIDANILGVILSARYHF
;
A
#
# COMPACT_ATOMS: atom_id res chain seq x y z
N MET A 1 31.99 2.36 -8.94
CA MET A 1 30.79 3.15 -9.26
C MET A 1 29.95 2.35 -10.25
N GLN A 2 28.96 1.63 -9.77
CA GLN A 2 28.08 0.78 -10.62
C GLN A 2 26.89 1.61 -11.08
N LYS A 3 26.69 1.67 -12.39
CA LYS A 3 25.61 2.42 -13.03
C LYS A 3 24.27 1.73 -12.70
N ILE A 4 23.37 2.46 -12.05
CA ILE A 4 21.97 2.04 -11.88
C ILE A 4 21.40 1.84 -13.29
N PRO A 5 20.80 0.69 -13.62
CA PRO A 5 20.26 0.47 -14.96
C PRO A 5 19.13 1.48 -15.20
N ALA A 6 19.25 2.22 -16.31
CA ALA A 6 18.32 3.27 -16.75
C ALA A 6 16.85 2.82 -16.83
N PHE A 7 16.61 1.53 -16.82
CA PHE A 7 15.29 0.92 -16.87
C PHE A 7 14.42 1.20 -15.62
N ILE A 8 15.03 1.31 -14.42
CA ILE A 8 14.29 1.60 -13.18
C ILE A 8 13.86 3.08 -13.16
N LEU A 9 14.68 3.97 -13.70
CA LEU A 9 14.35 5.39 -13.79
C LEU A 9 13.23 5.64 -14.82
N MET A 10 13.20 4.84 -15.88
CA MET A 10 12.18 4.97 -16.94
C MET A 10 10.79 4.50 -16.49
N LEU A 11 10.71 3.46 -15.64
CA LEU A 11 9.45 2.99 -15.06
C LEU A 11 8.82 4.00 -14.10
N ALA A 12 9.66 4.69 -13.32
CA ALA A 12 9.19 5.75 -12.41
C ALA A 12 8.70 7.00 -13.19
N LEU A 13 9.31 7.31 -14.35
CA LEU A 13 8.91 8.46 -15.16
C LEU A 13 7.62 8.21 -15.94
N CYS A 14 7.34 6.97 -16.36
CA CYS A 14 6.10 6.63 -17.07
C CYS A 14 4.84 6.74 -16.21
N CYS A 15 4.96 6.61 -14.89
CA CYS A 15 3.85 6.82 -13.96
C CYS A 15 3.50 8.30 -13.77
N PHE A 16 4.40 9.24 -14.11
CA PHE A 16 4.18 10.68 -13.92
C PHE A 16 3.67 11.42 -15.18
N THR A 17 3.70 10.78 -16.36
CA THR A 17 3.17 11.38 -17.58
C THR A 17 1.80 10.87 -17.97
N GLY A 18 0.93 10.64 -16.99
CA GLY A 18 -0.49 10.41 -17.21
C GLY A 18 -1.12 11.64 -17.84
N ARG A 19 -1.17 11.70 -19.17
CA ARG A 19 -2.06 12.60 -19.88
C ARG A 19 -3.47 12.29 -19.42
N GLY A 20 -4.05 13.21 -18.63
CA GLY A 20 -5.44 13.16 -18.25
C GLY A 20 -6.31 13.09 -19.50
N VAL A 21 -7.02 11.99 -19.66
CA VAL A 21 -8.15 11.92 -20.58
C VAL A 21 -9.23 12.78 -19.95
N ILE A 22 -9.39 13.98 -20.49
CA ILE A 22 -10.50 14.86 -20.14
C ILE A 22 -11.74 14.23 -20.78
N LEU A 23 -12.50 13.48 -20.01
CA LEU A 23 -13.87 13.12 -20.34
C LEU A 23 -14.72 14.37 -20.11
N TYR A 24 -15.20 14.98 -21.19
CA TYR A 24 -16.19 16.01 -21.13
C TYR A 24 -17.47 15.44 -20.48
N ALA A 25 -17.78 15.92 -19.28
CA ALA A 25 -19.11 15.75 -18.73
C ALA A 25 -20.08 16.60 -19.56
N GLN A 26 -21.10 15.95 -20.06
CA GLN A 26 -22.16 16.56 -20.85
C GLN A 26 -23.01 17.45 -19.93
N ASP A 27 -23.04 18.74 -20.20
CA ASP A 27 -23.87 19.72 -19.49
C ASP A 27 -25.34 19.29 -19.55
N SER A 28 -25.93 19.10 -18.38
CA SER A 28 -27.37 18.99 -18.22
C SER A 28 -27.93 20.40 -17.98
N PRO A 29 -28.87 20.87 -18.78
CA PRO A 29 -29.47 22.19 -18.58
C PRO A 29 -30.57 22.09 -17.54
N TYR A 30 -30.24 22.30 -16.27
CA TYR A 30 -31.22 22.68 -15.26
C TYR A 30 -31.00 24.15 -14.88
N ASP A 31 -31.89 24.95 -15.45
CA ASP A 31 -32.16 26.35 -15.06
C ASP A 31 -32.91 26.30 -13.73
N GLU A 32 -32.25 26.58 -12.63
CA GLU A 32 -32.89 26.90 -11.36
C GLU A 32 -32.43 28.30 -10.92
N THR A 33 -33.35 29.24 -11.06
CA THR A 33 -33.32 30.58 -10.46
C THR A 33 -33.15 30.45 -8.95
N ILE A 34 -31.96 30.78 -8.47
CA ILE A 34 -31.66 30.92 -7.05
C ILE A 34 -32.17 32.26 -6.58
N PRO A 35 -33.01 32.37 -5.54
CA PRO A 35 -33.30 33.64 -4.88
C PRO A 35 -32.03 34.11 -4.15
N ASP A 36 -31.67 35.38 -4.38
CA ASP A 36 -30.68 36.08 -3.59
C ASP A 36 -31.18 36.20 -2.14
N ASP A 37 -30.67 35.41 -1.23
CA ASP A 37 -30.71 35.66 0.20
C ASP A 37 -29.31 36.05 0.65
N ASP A 38 -29.15 37.38 0.84
CA ASP A 38 -28.04 38.00 1.55
C ASP A 38 -28.07 37.56 3.04
N ASP A 39 -27.43 36.46 3.38
CA ASP A 39 -27.08 36.11 4.76
C ASP A 39 -25.56 36.02 4.87
N GLU A 40 -24.97 37.14 5.33
CA GLU A 40 -23.64 37.18 5.95
C GLU A 40 -23.65 36.30 7.23
N GLY A 41 -23.65 35.01 7.08
CA GLY A 41 -23.51 34.00 8.14
C GLY A 41 -22.14 33.35 8.05
N GLY A 42 -21.33 33.61 9.07
CA GLY A 42 -19.94 33.08 9.16
C GLY A 42 -19.81 31.63 8.76
N GLU A 43 -18.71 31.31 8.11
CA GLU A 43 -18.24 29.96 7.84
C GLU A 43 -18.10 29.17 9.17
N GLU A 44 -19.23 28.77 9.75
CA GLU A 44 -19.21 27.66 10.71
C GLU A 44 -18.64 26.46 9.98
N SER A 45 -17.44 26.08 10.35
CA SER A 45 -16.73 24.92 9.83
C SER A 45 -17.65 23.70 9.94
N ASP A 46 -18.21 23.27 8.82
CA ASP A 46 -19.14 22.13 8.67
C ASP A 46 -18.46 20.77 8.93
N PHE A 47 -17.38 20.77 9.70
CA PHE A 47 -16.66 19.57 10.13
C PHE A 47 -17.52 18.61 10.97
N GLY A 48 -18.65 19.10 11.52
CA GLY A 48 -19.54 18.29 12.37
C GLY A 48 -20.53 17.41 11.62
N ARG A 49 -20.91 17.76 10.39
CA ARG A 49 -22.06 17.19 9.67
C ARG A 49 -21.71 16.24 8.52
N TYR A 50 -20.41 16.14 8.15
CA TYR A 50 -20.02 15.30 7.02
C TYR A 50 -20.21 13.82 7.33
N ILE A 51 -21.14 13.16 6.63
CA ILE A 51 -21.26 11.70 6.57
C ILE A 51 -20.70 11.28 5.22
N PRO A 52 -19.63 10.45 5.16
CA PRO A 52 -19.09 10.01 3.89
C PRO A 52 -20.13 9.23 3.10
N ASP A 53 -20.27 9.56 1.82
CA ASP A 53 -21.03 8.73 0.89
C ASP A 53 -20.34 7.36 0.74
N LEU A 54 -21.14 6.34 0.48
CA LEU A 54 -20.61 5.04 0.12
C LEU A 54 -19.85 5.15 -1.19
N TYR A 55 -18.77 4.37 -1.30
CA TYR A 55 -18.05 4.29 -2.57
C TYR A 55 -18.95 3.81 -3.69
N THR A 56 -18.72 4.35 -4.87
CA THR A 56 -19.38 3.97 -6.10
C THR A 56 -18.38 3.34 -7.07
N LYS A 57 -18.88 2.74 -8.12
CA LYS A 57 -18.03 2.21 -9.18
C LYS A 57 -17.31 3.36 -9.86
N GLY A 58 -15.98 3.29 -9.88
CA GLY A 58 -15.13 4.30 -10.49
C GLY A 58 -14.37 5.17 -9.50
N ASP A 59 -14.80 5.19 -8.22
CA ASP A 59 -14.07 5.91 -7.19
C ASP A 59 -12.66 5.36 -7.03
N GLN A 60 -11.75 6.26 -6.68
CA GLN A 60 -10.33 5.96 -6.60
C GLN A 60 -9.75 6.47 -5.30
N THR A 61 -8.74 5.77 -4.81
CA THR A 61 -7.97 6.24 -3.65
C THR A 61 -6.48 6.02 -3.87
N ILE A 62 -5.68 6.99 -3.41
CA ILE A 62 -4.23 6.85 -3.28
C ILE A 62 -3.90 6.91 -1.80
N ALA A 63 -3.03 6.02 -1.34
CA ALA A 63 -2.54 6.08 0.03
C ALA A 63 -1.01 6.06 0.08
N ILE A 64 -0.48 6.84 1.02
CA ILE A 64 0.92 6.85 1.42
C ILE A 64 0.97 6.31 2.83
N SER A 65 1.85 5.35 3.07
CA SER A 65 1.89 4.62 4.34
C SER A 65 3.33 4.49 4.83
N LEU A 66 3.54 4.76 6.12
CA LEU A 66 4.84 4.68 6.77
C LEU A 66 4.69 3.97 8.12
N GLY A 67 5.58 3.03 8.43
CA GLY A 67 5.47 2.31 9.69
C GLY A 67 6.61 1.38 9.99
N ALA A 68 6.38 0.58 11.04
CA ALA A 68 7.32 -0.42 11.52
C ALA A 68 6.95 -1.81 10.99
N VAL A 69 7.96 -2.60 10.72
CA VAL A 69 7.84 -4.01 10.36
C VAL A 69 8.59 -4.86 11.35
N PHE A 70 8.00 -5.97 11.73
CA PHE A 70 8.50 -6.90 12.73
C PHE A 70 8.70 -8.27 12.08
N PRO A 71 9.94 -8.68 11.81
CA PRO A 71 10.21 -10.05 11.40
C PRO A 71 9.76 -11.02 12.50
N THR A 72 8.87 -11.96 12.17
CA THR A 72 8.25 -12.85 13.18
C THR A 72 8.79 -14.26 13.11
N VAL A 73 8.81 -14.86 11.93
CA VAL A 73 9.23 -16.25 11.74
C VAL A 73 10.05 -16.38 10.47
N PHE A 74 11.20 -17.04 10.58
CA PHE A 74 11.99 -17.49 9.45
C PHE A 74 11.93 -18.99 9.34
N LEU A 75 11.69 -19.50 8.15
CA LEU A 75 11.67 -20.93 7.87
C LEU A 75 12.81 -21.23 6.89
N ASN A 76 13.62 -22.23 7.19
CA ASN A 76 14.61 -22.79 6.27
C ASN A 76 14.23 -24.23 5.99
N ASN A 77 13.89 -24.54 4.75
CA ASN A 77 13.38 -25.86 4.34
C ASN A 77 12.21 -26.33 5.22
N GLY A 78 11.31 -25.42 5.61
CA GLY A 78 10.16 -25.72 6.46
C GLY A 78 10.46 -25.83 7.96
N ALA A 79 11.72 -25.78 8.39
CA ALA A 79 12.09 -25.78 9.79
C ALA A 79 12.17 -24.34 10.33
N VAL A 80 11.50 -24.08 11.46
CA VAL A 80 11.57 -22.79 12.15
C VAL A 80 13.01 -22.55 12.62
N GLN A 81 13.57 -21.42 12.20
CA GLN A 81 14.89 -20.99 12.65
C GLN A 81 14.75 -20.16 13.92
N PRO A 82 15.41 -20.55 15.03
CA PRO A 82 15.51 -19.68 16.18
C PRO A 82 16.27 -18.42 15.79
N HIS A 83 15.69 -17.26 16.07
CA HIS A 83 16.32 -16.00 15.71
C HIS A 83 16.39 -15.07 16.91
N ASN A 84 17.56 -14.46 17.05
CA ASN A 84 17.76 -13.35 17.98
C ASN A 84 18.15 -12.13 17.13
N ILE A 85 17.12 -11.44 16.62
CA ILE A 85 17.32 -10.25 15.78
C ILE A 85 17.35 -9.04 16.69
N ASN A 86 18.41 -8.24 16.59
CA ASN A 86 18.55 -7.00 17.34
C ASN A 86 18.94 -5.84 16.40
N PRO A 87 18.10 -4.79 16.24
CA PRO A 87 16.75 -4.67 16.76
C PRO A 87 15.73 -5.52 15.97
N PRO A 88 14.68 -6.05 16.63
CA PRO A 88 13.65 -6.86 15.96
C PRO A 88 12.64 -5.99 15.19
N VAL A 89 13.06 -4.83 14.76
CA VAL A 89 12.21 -3.82 14.12
C VAL A 89 12.88 -3.29 12.87
N GLY A 90 12.12 -3.22 11.80
CA GLY A 90 12.46 -2.55 10.56
C GLY A 90 11.52 -1.40 10.24
N GLY A 91 11.75 -0.72 9.12
CA GLY A 91 10.89 0.34 8.60
C GLY A 91 10.26 -0.03 7.27
N MET A 92 9.08 0.52 6.98
CA MET A 92 8.41 0.36 5.69
C MET A 92 7.79 1.69 5.25
N LEU A 93 7.96 2.00 3.97
CA LEU A 93 7.24 3.05 3.25
C LEU A 93 6.51 2.39 2.09
N SER A 94 5.23 2.71 1.87
CA SER A 94 4.51 2.18 0.73
C SER A 94 3.54 3.20 0.13
N PHE A 95 3.28 3.02 -1.16
CA PHE A 95 2.27 3.73 -1.94
C PHE A 95 1.29 2.70 -2.46
N SER A 96 0.01 2.99 -2.35
CA SER A 96 -1.03 2.14 -2.91
C SER A 96 -2.09 2.95 -3.63
N TYR A 97 -2.58 2.40 -4.72
CA TYR A 97 -3.69 2.92 -5.50
C TYR A 97 -4.79 1.87 -5.51
N ASN A 98 -6.03 2.29 -5.28
CA ASN A 98 -7.19 1.41 -5.34
C ASN A 98 -8.26 2.03 -6.24
N PHE A 99 -8.89 1.19 -7.04
CA PHE A 99 -10.02 1.49 -7.89
C PHE A 99 -11.22 0.66 -7.43
N PHE A 100 -12.35 1.31 -7.16
CA PHE A 100 -13.56 0.66 -6.67
C PHE A 100 -14.39 0.12 -7.82
N LEU A 101 -14.72 -1.18 -7.75
CA LEU A 101 -15.61 -1.86 -8.70
C LEU A 101 -17.09 -1.71 -8.33
N GLY A 102 -17.34 -1.27 -7.11
CA GLY A 102 -18.65 -1.06 -6.51
C GLY A 102 -18.48 -0.47 -5.11
N SER A 103 -19.52 -0.50 -4.29
CA SER A 103 -19.53 0.13 -2.97
C SER A 103 -18.52 -0.47 -1.96
N ASN A 104 -18.11 -1.71 -2.16
CA ASN A 104 -17.32 -2.44 -1.16
C ASN A 104 -16.06 -3.08 -1.72
N ILE A 105 -16.01 -3.41 -3.02
CA ILE A 105 -14.90 -4.16 -3.61
C ILE A 105 -13.97 -3.20 -4.33
N PHE A 106 -12.68 -3.34 -4.06
CA PHE A 106 -11.65 -2.60 -4.79
C PHE A 106 -10.57 -3.53 -5.33
N LEU A 107 -9.96 -3.10 -6.43
CA LEU A 107 -8.73 -3.64 -7.00
C LEU A 107 -7.70 -2.53 -7.07
N GLY A 108 -6.43 -2.88 -6.99
CA GLY A 108 -5.39 -1.87 -7.03
C GLY A 108 -4.00 -2.41 -7.20
N GLY A 109 -3.04 -1.51 -7.02
CA GLY A 109 -1.63 -1.80 -7.03
C GLY A 109 -0.93 -1.22 -5.81
N GLU A 110 0.19 -1.81 -5.47
CA GLU A 110 1.06 -1.27 -4.42
C GLU A 110 2.53 -1.37 -4.81
N VAL A 111 3.29 -0.40 -4.34
CA VAL A 111 4.74 -0.40 -4.39
C VAL A 111 5.24 0.07 -3.04
N GLY A 112 6.30 -0.57 -2.54
CA GLY A 112 6.85 -0.23 -1.24
C GLY A 112 8.36 -0.33 -1.21
N PHE A 113 8.89 0.11 -0.09
CA PHE A 113 10.27 -0.09 0.32
C PHE A 113 10.25 -0.51 1.78
N ALA A 114 10.85 -1.64 2.09
CA ALA A 114 11.00 -2.10 3.46
C ALA A 114 12.46 -2.38 3.76
N SER A 115 12.88 -2.07 4.98
CA SER A 115 14.18 -2.48 5.51
C SER A 115 13.96 -3.20 6.82
N ALA A 116 14.61 -4.34 6.98
CA ALA A 116 14.57 -5.12 8.21
C ALA A 116 15.95 -5.73 8.48
N TYR A 117 16.19 -6.13 9.71
CA TYR A 117 17.39 -6.87 10.06
C TYR A 117 17.14 -8.37 9.91
N THR A 118 18.16 -9.07 9.44
CA THR A 118 18.15 -10.52 9.30
C THR A 118 18.81 -11.20 10.50
N LEU A 119 18.82 -12.54 10.47
CA LEU A 119 19.45 -13.39 11.50
C LEU A 119 20.94 -13.08 11.75
N GLY A 120 21.64 -12.49 10.81
CA GLY A 120 23.06 -12.12 10.91
C GLY A 120 23.31 -10.64 11.22
N GLU A 121 22.31 -9.92 11.76
CA GLU A 121 22.39 -8.47 12.06
C GLU A 121 22.66 -7.57 10.84
N ASN A 122 22.48 -8.11 9.64
CA ASN A 122 22.66 -7.37 8.40
C ASN A 122 21.34 -6.82 7.90
N ALA A 123 21.38 -5.63 7.32
CA ALA A 123 20.22 -4.99 6.74
C ALA A 123 19.76 -5.73 5.47
N LEU A 124 18.47 -6.06 5.43
CA LEU A 124 17.77 -6.56 4.27
C LEU A 124 16.88 -5.46 3.71
N PHE A 125 17.02 -5.17 2.44
CA PHE A 125 16.18 -4.22 1.72
C PHE A 125 15.25 -4.97 0.77
N ILE A 126 13.96 -4.64 0.83
CA ILE A 126 12.89 -5.29 0.06
C ILE A 126 12.11 -4.21 -0.68
N ILE A 127 11.82 -4.42 -1.95
CA ILE A 127 10.98 -3.53 -2.77
C ILE A 127 9.77 -4.34 -3.26
N PRO A 128 8.69 -4.46 -2.48
CA PRO A 128 7.49 -5.14 -2.92
C PRO A 128 6.75 -4.31 -3.98
N ILE A 129 6.38 -4.97 -5.08
CA ILE A 129 5.57 -4.41 -6.16
C ILE A 129 4.51 -5.44 -6.52
N GLY A 130 3.24 -5.07 -6.46
CA GLY A 130 2.19 -6.05 -6.73
C GLY A 130 0.80 -5.47 -6.88
N PHE A 131 -0.13 -6.41 -7.04
CA PHE A 131 -1.55 -6.16 -7.11
C PHE A 131 -2.21 -6.44 -5.76
N ARG A 132 -3.24 -5.67 -5.47
CA ARG A 132 -4.05 -5.84 -4.28
C ARG A 132 -5.52 -5.85 -4.62
N ALA A 133 -6.28 -6.62 -3.86
CA ALA A 133 -7.74 -6.68 -3.92
C ALA A 133 -8.28 -6.71 -2.51
N GLY A 134 -9.45 -6.14 -2.32
CA GLY A 134 -10.02 -6.13 -0.98
C GLY A 134 -11.48 -5.77 -0.93
N TRP A 135 -11.97 -5.86 0.30
CA TRP A 135 -13.34 -5.52 0.66
C TRP A 135 -13.31 -4.39 1.68
N GLN A 136 -14.09 -3.33 1.44
CA GLN A 136 -14.20 -2.18 2.30
C GLN A 136 -15.53 -2.18 3.05
N PHE A 137 -15.45 -2.09 4.37
CA PHE A 137 -16.60 -1.83 5.23
C PHE A 137 -16.58 -0.36 5.63
N VAL A 138 -17.72 0.32 5.51
CA VAL A 138 -17.87 1.73 5.89
C VAL A 138 -18.92 1.82 6.99
N PHE A 139 -18.55 2.45 8.09
CA PHE A 139 -19.45 2.74 9.20
C PHE A 139 -19.31 4.20 9.61
N ARG A 140 -20.21 5.04 9.17
CA ARG A 140 -20.15 6.50 9.33
C ARG A 140 -18.82 7.02 8.76
N ARG A 141 -17.95 7.61 9.60
CA ARG A 141 -16.64 8.14 9.23
C ARG A 141 -15.51 7.12 9.30
N PHE A 142 -15.81 5.91 9.76
CA PHE A 142 -14.84 4.84 9.87
C PHE A 142 -14.90 3.92 8.66
N GLU A 143 -13.74 3.58 8.15
CA GLU A 143 -13.56 2.70 7.02
C GLU A 143 -12.62 1.56 7.40
N PHE A 144 -13.03 0.33 7.13
CA PHE A 144 -12.30 -0.87 7.50
C PHE A 144 -12.03 -1.73 6.26
N PRO A 145 -11.00 -1.42 5.47
CA PRO A 145 -10.61 -2.28 4.36
C PRO A 145 -9.89 -3.53 4.86
N LEU A 146 -10.39 -4.67 4.42
CA LEU A 146 -9.71 -5.97 4.47
C LEU A 146 -9.14 -6.24 3.09
N TYR A 147 -7.86 -6.61 2.97
CA TYR A 147 -7.24 -6.80 1.67
C TYR A 147 -6.22 -7.94 1.65
N ALA A 148 -6.00 -8.45 0.46
CA ALA A 148 -4.89 -9.31 0.13
C ALA A 148 -4.09 -8.71 -1.03
N ALA A 149 -2.79 -8.98 -1.05
CA ALA A 149 -1.91 -8.56 -2.14
C ALA A 149 -0.94 -9.69 -2.52
N ILE A 150 -0.55 -9.68 -3.77
CA ILE A 150 0.42 -10.60 -4.34
C ILE A 150 1.30 -9.85 -5.32
N GLY A 151 2.58 -10.18 -5.35
CA GLY A 151 3.50 -9.55 -6.28
C GLY A 151 4.91 -10.07 -6.20
N ILE A 152 5.81 -9.30 -6.77
CA ILE A 152 7.24 -9.57 -6.75
C ILE A 152 7.90 -8.70 -5.68
N ALA A 153 8.96 -9.22 -5.08
CA ALA A 153 9.73 -8.54 -4.05
C ALA A 153 11.23 -8.71 -4.32
N PRO A 154 11.80 -7.89 -5.22
CA PRO A 154 13.25 -7.81 -5.34
C PRO A 154 13.88 -7.45 -3.99
N GLN A 155 14.91 -8.18 -3.60
CA GLN A 155 15.55 -8.02 -2.30
C GLN A 155 17.05 -7.88 -2.49
N ARG A 156 17.66 -7.10 -1.62
CA ARG A 156 19.12 -6.95 -1.54
C ARG A 156 19.58 -7.25 -0.12
N TYR A 157 20.47 -8.21 -0.04
CA TYR A 157 21.13 -8.61 1.19
C TYR A 157 22.62 -8.64 0.98
N LEU A 158 23.36 -7.76 1.65
CA LEU A 158 24.79 -7.54 1.39
C LEU A 158 25.03 -7.21 -0.11
N ASP A 159 25.88 -7.98 -0.77
CA ASP A 159 26.19 -7.83 -2.21
C ASP A 159 25.36 -8.77 -3.10
N LEU A 160 24.43 -9.55 -2.51
CA LEU A 160 23.60 -10.50 -3.22
C LEU A 160 22.20 -9.94 -3.48
N GLY A 161 21.77 -10.03 -4.72
CA GLY A 161 20.39 -9.75 -5.11
C GLY A 161 19.57 -11.03 -5.11
N TYR A 162 18.41 -11.01 -4.47
CA TYR A 162 17.44 -12.11 -4.51
C TYR A 162 16.18 -11.62 -5.22
N PHE A 163 15.53 -12.53 -5.93
CA PHE A 163 14.24 -12.28 -6.51
C PHE A 163 13.24 -13.22 -5.81
N GLY A 164 12.20 -12.65 -5.23
CA GLY A 164 11.16 -13.39 -4.55
C GLY A 164 9.77 -12.88 -4.92
N MET A 165 8.78 -13.64 -4.53
CA MET A 165 7.39 -13.22 -4.51
C MET A 165 7.03 -12.76 -3.10
N TYR A 166 5.87 -12.09 -2.96
CA TYR A 166 5.26 -11.87 -1.66
C TYR A 166 3.75 -12.12 -1.73
N PHE A 167 3.25 -12.52 -0.58
CA PHE A 167 1.82 -12.66 -0.32
C PHE A 167 1.51 -11.87 0.95
N LYS A 168 0.57 -10.96 0.87
CA LYS A 168 0.23 -10.08 1.98
C LYS A 168 -1.27 -10.17 2.27
N GLY A 169 -1.62 -10.22 3.54
CA GLY A 169 -2.98 -10.04 4.03
C GLY A 169 -3.00 -8.94 5.07
N GLY A 170 -3.95 -8.03 4.99
CA GLY A 170 -4.01 -6.90 5.91
C GLY A 170 -5.42 -6.41 6.20
N LEU A 171 -5.55 -5.83 7.39
CA LEU A 171 -6.72 -5.10 7.84
C LEU A 171 -6.29 -3.67 8.17
N SER A 172 -7.15 -2.73 7.84
CA SER A 172 -6.90 -1.32 8.14
C SER A 172 -8.11 -0.70 8.81
N GLY A 173 -7.88 0.34 9.60
CA GLY A 173 -8.92 1.21 10.13
C GLY A 173 -8.59 2.65 9.78
N TYR A 174 -9.45 3.31 9.02
CA TYR A 174 -9.31 4.71 8.64
C TYR A 174 -10.42 5.55 9.25
N TYR A 175 -10.08 6.77 9.61
CA TYR A 175 -11.04 7.81 9.97
C TYR A 175 -11.04 8.87 8.88
N ARG A 176 -12.20 9.06 8.22
CA ARG A 176 -12.40 10.09 7.20
C ARG A 176 -12.83 11.39 7.87
N PHE A 177 -11.87 12.31 8.04
CA PHE A 177 -12.10 13.61 8.64
C PHE A 177 -12.51 14.68 7.62
N HIS A 178 -12.23 14.45 6.34
CA HIS A 178 -12.56 15.34 5.23
C HIS A 178 -13.06 14.50 4.04
N PRO A 179 -13.93 15.02 3.15
CA PRO A 179 -14.38 14.29 1.96
C PRO A 179 -13.27 13.66 1.15
N LYS A 180 -12.13 14.35 1.03
CA LYS A 180 -10.98 13.91 0.24
C LYS A 180 -9.87 13.23 1.03
N TRP A 181 -9.91 13.22 2.38
CA TRP A 181 -8.81 12.74 3.19
C TRP A 181 -9.26 11.81 4.32
N SER A 182 -8.54 10.74 4.49
CA SER A 182 -8.64 9.88 5.67
C SER A 182 -7.25 9.50 6.19
N PHE A 183 -7.15 9.34 7.52
CA PHE A 183 -5.97 8.80 8.18
C PHE A 183 -6.31 7.48 8.87
N GLY A 184 -5.36 6.58 8.90
CA GLY A 184 -5.61 5.27 9.47
C GLY A 184 -4.37 4.51 9.88
N LEU A 185 -4.64 3.36 10.47
CA LEU A 185 -3.67 2.36 10.86
C LEU A 185 -3.91 1.11 10.03
N ILE A 186 -2.82 0.53 9.56
CA ILE A 186 -2.80 -0.74 8.83
C ILE A 186 -2.05 -1.75 9.69
N VAL A 187 -2.62 -2.94 9.81
CA VAL A 187 -1.92 -4.12 10.35
C VAL A 187 -1.92 -5.16 9.24
N ASP A 188 -0.75 -5.55 8.78
CA ASP A 188 -0.60 -6.56 7.75
C ASP A 188 0.39 -7.65 8.14
N TRP A 189 0.22 -8.80 7.55
CA TRP A 189 1.13 -9.90 7.60
C TRP A 189 1.58 -10.22 6.18
N THR A 190 2.90 -10.29 5.98
CA THR A 190 3.50 -10.55 4.69
C THR A 190 4.41 -11.77 4.77
N TRP A 191 4.17 -12.73 3.88
CA TRP A 191 5.01 -13.87 3.64
C TRP A 191 5.87 -13.64 2.40
N TYR A 192 7.20 -13.77 2.56
CA TYR A 192 8.18 -13.61 1.51
C TYR A 192 8.89 -14.96 1.29
N PRO A 193 8.42 -15.81 0.34
CA PRO A 193 9.19 -16.94 -0.12
C PRO A 193 10.40 -16.43 -0.91
N GLN A 194 11.59 -16.77 -0.45
CA GLN A 194 12.86 -16.37 -1.07
C GLN A 194 13.46 -17.54 -1.80
N TRP A 195 13.69 -17.37 -3.08
CA TRP A 195 14.37 -18.36 -3.91
C TRP A 195 15.75 -17.84 -4.28
N PRO A 196 16.82 -18.32 -3.62
CA PRO A 196 18.17 -17.91 -3.94
C PRO A 196 18.54 -18.39 -5.35
N LEU A 197 18.94 -17.48 -6.19
CA LEU A 197 19.45 -17.74 -7.53
C LEU A 197 20.97 -17.61 -7.50
N LYS A 198 21.67 -18.71 -7.74
CA LYS A 198 23.09 -18.71 -7.99
C LYS A 198 23.32 -19.05 -9.46
N ASP A 199 24.00 -18.17 -10.20
CA ASP A 199 24.25 -18.31 -11.64
C ASP A 199 22.98 -18.59 -12.47
N GLY A 200 21.86 -17.94 -12.08
CA GLY A 200 20.56 -18.12 -12.73
C GLY A 200 19.85 -19.45 -12.42
N LYS A 201 20.39 -20.30 -11.56
CA LYS A 201 19.78 -21.55 -11.13
C LYS A 201 19.31 -21.47 -9.68
N ARG A 202 18.10 -21.99 -9.41
CA ARG A 202 17.57 -22.12 -8.05
C ARG A 202 18.39 -23.11 -7.24
N THR A 203 18.69 -22.75 -6.00
CA THR A 203 19.40 -23.60 -5.04
C THR A 203 18.41 -23.97 -3.90
N PRO A 204 17.65 -25.09 -4.03
CA PRO A 204 16.55 -25.40 -3.10
C PRO A 204 16.98 -25.55 -1.64
N ASP A 205 18.22 -26.04 -1.41
CA ASP A 205 18.75 -26.24 -0.06
C ASP A 205 18.95 -24.97 0.76
N LYS A 206 18.74 -23.80 0.12
CA LYS A 206 18.89 -22.46 0.73
C LYS A 206 17.61 -21.63 0.66
N ASP A 207 16.47 -22.27 0.40
CA ASP A 207 15.19 -21.58 0.41
C ASP A 207 14.89 -21.09 1.83
N ILE A 208 14.65 -19.78 1.96
CA ILE A 208 14.29 -19.13 3.22
C ILE A 208 12.97 -18.43 3.03
N ASP A 209 12.02 -18.72 3.90
CA ASP A 209 10.75 -18.02 3.96
C ASP A 209 10.78 -17.04 5.13
N ALA A 210 10.49 -15.79 4.86
CA ALA A 210 10.38 -14.75 5.88
C ALA A 210 8.92 -14.35 6.09
N ASN A 211 8.49 -14.30 7.34
CA ASN A 211 7.20 -13.80 7.74
C ASN A 211 7.37 -12.49 8.51
N ILE A 212 6.70 -11.45 8.06
CA ILE A 212 6.85 -10.10 8.59
C ILE A 212 5.47 -9.55 8.94
N LEU A 213 5.33 -9.05 10.16
CA LEU A 213 4.17 -8.30 10.63
C LEU A 213 4.43 -6.80 10.46
N GLY A 214 3.51 -6.08 9.82
CA GLY A 214 3.55 -4.64 9.66
C GLY A 214 2.55 -3.93 10.57
N VAL A 215 2.96 -2.79 11.14
CA VAL A 215 2.09 -1.83 11.83
C VAL A 215 2.40 -0.45 11.26
N ILE A 216 1.47 0.10 10.50
CA ILE A 216 1.76 1.14 9.54
C ILE A 216 0.72 2.25 9.63
N LEU A 217 1.14 3.49 9.77
CA LEU A 217 0.29 4.68 9.65
C LEU A 217 0.09 5.01 8.17
N SER A 218 -1.12 5.41 7.80
CA SER A 218 -1.48 5.68 6.40
C SER A 218 -2.33 6.92 6.27
N ALA A 219 -1.97 7.75 5.30
CA ALA A 219 -2.80 8.85 4.82
C ALA A 219 -3.38 8.46 3.45
N ARG A 220 -4.69 8.61 3.28
CA ARG A 220 -5.40 8.25 2.06
C ARG A 220 -6.12 9.48 1.48
N TYR A 221 -5.95 9.68 0.19
CA TYR A 221 -6.66 10.68 -0.60
C TYR A 221 -7.74 10.00 -1.46
N HIS A 222 -8.90 10.62 -1.55
CA HIS A 222 -10.09 10.17 -2.29
C HIS A 222 -10.35 11.09 -3.47
N PHE A 223 -10.58 10.49 -4.65
CA PHE A 223 -10.94 11.19 -5.88
C PHE A 223 -12.42 11.06 -6.18
#